data_48dfa390e7dda4c0679343debe2f6314
#
_entry.id   48dfa390e7dda4c0679343debe2f6314
#
_cell.length_a   1.000
_cell.length_b   1.000
_cell.length_c   1.000
_cell.angle_alpha   90.00
_cell.angle_beta   90.00
_cell.angle_gamma   90.00
#
_symmetry.space_group_name_H-M   'P 1'
#
loop_
_entity.id
_entity.type
_entity.pdbx_description
1 polymer ?
#
loop_
_entity_poly.entity_id
_entity_poly.type
_entity_poly.pdbx_seq_one_letter_code
_entity_poly.pdbx_strand_id
1 'polypeptide(L)'
;MSTLAPCLQAFFTDRLITQRRASSHTIASYRDTFRLLLGFAQERTGKAPFQLDLADLDAPLVGAFLDHLERDRHNSVATRNIRLAALRSFLRYAAMSEPAHAAQIQRVLAIPQKRTDKPVVSFLTRDEITALCAAVDRTTWVGRRDYALLVMATQCGLRLSELTGLCCGDVVLQTGAHVRCHGKGRKERSTPLTGQTVSVLTTWVRERDGGPEDPLFPTRSGTRLSADAVQRRVDKYAAAAEGCCSSIGSKHVTPHTLRHSAAMALLHAGVDIAVIALWLGHESIKTTQIHLHAGLSDQ
;
A
#
# COMPACT_ATOMS: atom_id res chain seq x y z
N MET A 1 -2.30 -19.63 -35.12
CA MET A 1 -2.84 -18.40 -34.49
C MET A 1 -2.68 -18.58 -32.98
N SER A 2 -1.85 -17.76 -32.34
CA SER A 2 -1.59 -17.86 -30.90
C SER A 2 -2.66 -17.07 -30.17
N THR A 3 -3.69 -17.75 -29.72
CA THR A 3 -4.78 -17.13 -28.96
C THR A 3 -4.22 -16.49 -27.68
N LEU A 4 -4.61 -15.26 -27.40
CA LEU A 4 -4.17 -14.47 -26.24
C LEU A 4 -4.48 -15.18 -24.91
N ALA A 5 -5.63 -15.87 -24.84
CA ALA A 5 -6.11 -16.46 -23.58
C ALA A 5 -5.17 -17.50 -22.96
N PRO A 6 -4.64 -18.52 -23.68
CA PRO A 6 -3.68 -19.48 -23.10
C PRO A 6 -2.37 -18.81 -22.64
N CYS A 7 -1.85 -17.86 -23.41
CA CYS A 7 -0.63 -17.12 -23.04
C CYS A 7 -0.85 -16.30 -21.77
N LEU A 8 -2.00 -15.64 -21.65
CA LEU A 8 -2.36 -14.88 -20.45
C LEU A 8 -2.56 -15.79 -19.23
N GLN A 9 -3.21 -16.94 -19.41
CA GLN A 9 -3.36 -17.92 -18.34
C GLN A 9 -2.00 -18.41 -17.84
N ALA A 10 -1.11 -18.85 -18.74
CA ALA A 10 0.24 -19.28 -18.38
C ALA A 10 1.05 -18.16 -17.67
N PHE A 11 0.89 -16.91 -18.11
CA PHE A 11 1.51 -15.79 -17.42
C PHE A 11 1.06 -15.68 -15.96
N PHE A 12 -0.22 -15.82 -15.67
CA PHE A 12 -0.71 -15.78 -14.29
C PHE A 12 -0.29 -17.00 -13.48
N THR A 13 -0.47 -18.22 -14.01
CA THR A 13 -0.20 -19.46 -13.29
C THR A 13 1.30 -19.72 -13.13
N ASP A 14 2.03 -19.72 -14.23
CA ASP A 14 3.43 -20.17 -14.25
C ASP A 14 4.37 -19.01 -13.87
N ARG A 15 4.20 -17.84 -14.52
CA ARG A 15 5.12 -16.74 -14.32
C ARG A 15 4.89 -16.01 -13.01
N LEU A 16 3.63 -15.59 -12.71
CA LEU A 16 3.36 -14.78 -11.52
C LEU A 16 3.26 -15.63 -10.24
N ILE A 17 2.48 -16.71 -10.28
CA ILE A 17 2.23 -17.53 -9.08
C ILE A 17 3.43 -18.43 -8.81
N THR A 18 3.82 -19.28 -9.76
CA THR A 18 4.82 -20.33 -9.53
C THR A 18 6.23 -19.77 -9.49
N GLN A 19 6.68 -19.09 -10.55
CA GLN A 19 8.08 -18.63 -10.68
C GLN A 19 8.40 -17.40 -9.83
N ARG A 20 7.52 -16.37 -9.85
CA ARG A 20 7.78 -15.10 -9.15
C ARG A 20 7.21 -15.06 -7.75
N ARG A 21 6.33 -15.97 -7.37
CA ARG A 21 5.60 -15.94 -6.08
C ARG A 21 5.06 -14.55 -5.79
N ALA A 22 4.44 -13.92 -6.81
CA ALA A 22 3.92 -12.57 -6.71
C ALA A 22 2.87 -12.48 -5.60
N SER A 23 2.82 -11.34 -4.91
CA SER A 23 1.84 -11.13 -3.86
C SER A 23 0.42 -11.14 -4.42
N SER A 24 -0.57 -11.54 -3.59
CA SER A 24 -1.99 -11.51 -3.95
C SER A 24 -2.43 -10.14 -4.46
N HIS A 25 -1.92 -9.05 -3.89
CA HIS A 25 -2.18 -7.68 -4.34
C HIS A 25 -1.62 -7.40 -5.74
N THR A 26 -0.42 -7.89 -6.07
CA THR A 26 0.15 -7.75 -7.41
C THR A 26 -0.70 -8.52 -8.43
N ILE A 27 -1.08 -9.77 -8.10
CA ILE A 27 -1.91 -10.60 -8.95
C ILE A 27 -3.28 -9.94 -9.18
N ALA A 28 -3.92 -9.41 -8.12
CA ALA A 28 -5.20 -8.71 -8.22
C ALA A 28 -5.09 -7.45 -9.10
N SER A 29 -4.06 -6.63 -8.90
CA SER A 29 -3.82 -5.43 -9.71
C SER A 29 -3.61 -5.75 -11.20
N TYR A 30 -2.85 -6.82 -11.50
CA TYR A 30 -2.63 -7.26 -12.86
C TYR A 30 -3.92 -7.82 -13.47
N ARG A 31 -4.66 -8.65 -12.73
CA ARG A 31 -5.96 -9.17 -13.17
C ARG A 31 -6.93 -8.04 -13.52
N ASP A 32 -7.02 -7.01 -12.68
CA ASP A 32 -7.86 -5.85 -12.97
C ASP A 32 -7.42 -5.10 -14.22
N THR A 33 -6.11 -4.97 -14.44
CA THR A 33 -5.56 -4.36 -15.65
C THR A 33 -6.00 -5.11 -16.89
N PHE A 34 -5.87 -6.44 -16.90
CA PHE A 34 -6.25 -7.25 -18.07
C PHE A 34 -7.76 -7.32 -18.25
N ARG A 35 -8.56 -7.36 -17.19
CA ARG A 35 -10.02 -7.27 -17.29
C ARG A 35 -10.45 -5.99 -18.01
N LEU A 36 -9.85 -4.86 -17.65
CA LEU A 36 -10.16 -3.58 -18.30
C LEU A 36 -9.65 -3.53 -19.75
N LEU A 37 -8.45 -4.03 -20.03
CA LEU A 37 -7.90 -4.07 -21.37
C LEU A 37 -8.74 -4.94 -22.30
N LEU A 38 -9.13 -6.14 -21.86
CA LEU A 38 -9.94 -7.07 -22.66
C LEU A 38 -11.32 -6.51 -22.97
N GLY A 39 -11.97 -5.84 -21.99
CA GLY A 39 -13.23 -5.12 -22.24
C GLY A 39 -13.07 -4.01 -23.27
N PHE A 40 -12.05 -3.16 -23.09
CA PHE A 40 -11.74 -2.10 -24.07
C PHE A 40 -11.42 -2.63 -25.47
N ALA A 41 -10.62 -3.71 -25.55
CA ALA A 41 -10.30 -4.34 -26.83
C ALA A 41 -11.54 -4.91 -27.53
N GLN A 42 -12.46 -5.54 -26.77
CA GLN A 42 -13.74 -6.01 -27.30
C GLN A 42 -14.57 -4.88 -27.89
N GLU A 43 -14.69 -3.77 -27.18
CA GLU A 43 -15.44 -2.59 -27.67
C GLU A 43 -14.83 -2.00 -28.95
N ARG A 44 -13.50 -2.03 -29.07
CA ARG A 44 -12.78 -1.44 -30.21
C ARG A 44 -12.70 -2.35 -31.43
N THR A 45 -12.60 -3.67 -31.22
CA THR A 45 -12.38 -4.63 -32.31
C THR A 45 -13.64 -5.42 -32.69
N GLY A 46 -14.67 -5.41 -31.82
CA GLY A 46 -15.85 -6.27 -31.97
C GLY A 46 -15.59 -7.75 -31.66
N LYS A 47 -14.35 -8.14 -31.34
CA LYS A 47 -13.97 -9.52 -31.01
C LYS A 47 -14.27 -9.81 -29.55
N ALA A 48 -14.88 -10.95 -29.27
CA ALA A 48 -15.02 -11.41 -27.88
C ALA A 48 -13.63 -11.69 -27.27
N PRO A 49 -13.44 -11.56 -25.94
CA PRO A 49 -12.14 -11.72 -25.28
C PRO A 49 -11.40 -13.04 -25.60
N PHE A 50 -12.13 -14.13 -25.82
CA PHE A 50 -11.56 -15.43 -26.19
C PHE A 50 -11.13 -15.53 -27.66
N GLN A 51 -11.55 -14.57 -28.50
CA GLN A 51 -11.20 -14.46 -29.94
C GLN A 51 -10.03 -13.52 -30.17
N LEU A 52 -9.59 -12.80 -29.12
CA LEU A 52 -8.46 -11.91 -29.23
C LEU A 52 -7.16 -12.70 -29.37
N ASP A 53 -6.34 -12.27 -30.30
CA ASP A 53 -4.98 -12.76 -30.51
C ASP A 53 -3.94 -11.79 -29.94
N LEU A 54 -2.72 -12.25 -29.78
CA LEU A 54 -1.61 -11.40 -29.36
C LEU A 54 -1.38 -10.26 -30.38
N ALA A 55 -1.69 -10.50 -31.66
CA ALA A 55 -1.63 -9.50 -32.73
C ALA A 55 -2.59 -8.33 -32.50
N ASP A 56 -3.72 -8.53 -31.85
CA ASP A 56 -4.68 -7.47 -31.56
C ASP A 56 -4.17 -6.48 -30.50
N LEU A 57 -3.21 -6.90 -29.65
CA LEU A 57 -2.62 -6.04 -28.61
C LEU A 57 -1.43 -5.25 -29.17
N ASP A 58 -1.66 -4.45 -30.17
CA ASP A 58 -0.66 -3.60 -30.79
C ASP A 58 -0.45 -2.26 -30.05
N ALA A 59 0.55 -1.48 -30.46
CA ALA A 59 0.86 -0.20 -29.83
C ALA A 59 -0.27 0.84 -29.97
N PRO A 60 -0.98 0.96 -31.10
CA PRO A 60 -2.18 1.80 -31.24
C PRO A 60 -3.29 1.43 -30.24
N LEU A 61 -3.66 0.15 -30.12
CA LEU A 61 -4.71 -0.29 -29.21
C LEU A 61 -4.30 -0.03 -27.73
N VAL A 62 -3.08 -0.40 -27.36
CA VAL A 62 -2.59 -0.18 -25.98
C VAL A 62 -2.48 1.31 -25.69
N GLY A 63 -2.04 2.14 -26.64
CA GLY A 63 -2.03 3.59 -26.49
C GLY A 63 -3.42 4.15 -26.25
N ALA A 64 -4.39 3.76 -27.08
CA ALA A 64 -5.80 4.17 -26.92
C ALA A 64 -6.41 3.71 -25.59
N PHE A 65 -6.08 2.49 -25.13
CA PHE A 65 -6.49 2.01 -23.81
C PHE A 65 -5.94 2.88 -22.69
N LEU A 66 -4.67 3.24 -22.74
CA LEU A 66 -4.05 4.09 -21.72
C LEU A 66 -4.65 5.50 -21.69
N ASP A 67 -5.03 6.05 -22.85
CA ASP A 67 -5.73 7.33 -22.97
C ASP A 67 -7.17 7.23 -22.44
N HIS A 68 -7.88 6.14 -22.75
CA HIS A 68 -9.20 5.84 -22.17
C HIS A 68 -9.15 5.80 -20.62
N LEU A 69 -8.13 5.19 -20.05
CA LEU A 69 -7.98 5.15 -18.59
C LEU A 69 -7.88 6.56 -17.97
N GLU A 70 -7.20 7.49 -18.63
CA GLU A 70 -7.05 8.85 -18.11
C GLU A 70 -8.26 9.72 -18.41
N ARG A 71 -8.77 9.73 -19.64
CA ARG A 71 -9.83 10.65 -20.09
C ARG A 71 -11.23 10.21 -19.66
N ASP A 72 -11.56 8.93 -19.87
CA ASP A 72 -12.92 8.44 -19.69
C ASP A 72 -13.12 7.85 -18.28
N ARG A 73 -12.06 7.26 -17.71
CA ARG A 73 -12.11 6.67 -16.37
C ARG A 73 -11.48 7.55 -15.29
N HIS A 74 -10.97 8.72 -15.63
CA HIS A 74 -10.37 9.70 -14.72
C HIS A 74 -9.27 9.12 -13.84
N ASN A 75 -8.52 8.14 -14.34
CA ASN A 75 -7.41 7.56 -13.60
C ASN A 75 -6.23 8.54 -13.55
N SER A 76 -5.54 8.58 -12.41
CA SER A 76 -4.31 9.34 -12.28
C SER A 76 -3.21 8.79 -13.21
N VAL A 77 -2.25 9.63 -13.58
CA VAL A 77 -1.05 9.25 -14.35
C VAL A 77 -0.29 8.11 -13.65
N ALA A 78 -0.22 8.11 -12.32
CA ALA A 78 0.39 7.02 -11.54
C ALA A 78 -0.34 5.69 -11.76
N THR A 79 -1.67 5.67 -11.71
CA THR A 79 -2.49 4.48 -11.97
C THR A 79 -2.31 4.00 -13.41
N ARG A 80 -2.32 4.91 -14.39
CA ARG A 80 -2.03 4.60 -15.81
C ARG A 80 -0.67 3.91 -15.95
N ASN A 81 0.37 4.43 -15.30
CA ASN A 81 1.73 3.88 -15.36
C ASN A 81 1.83 2.49 -14.69
N ILE A 82 1.10 2.25 -13.60
CA ILE A 82 1.02 0.92 -12.95
C ILE A 82 0.40 -0.09 -13.92
N ARG A 83 -0.66 0.29 -14.64
CA ARG A 83 -1.29 -0.58 -15.63
C ARG A 83 -0.38 -0.85 -16.83
N LEU A 84 0.33 0.17 -17.32
CA LEU A 84 1.35 -0.03 -18.34
C LEU A 84 2.46 -0.98 -17.89
N ALA A 85 2.88 -0.91 -16.62
CA ALA A 85 3.87 -1.84 -16.07
C ALA A 85 3.37 -3.30 -16.05
N ALA A 86 2.08 -3.52 -15.75
CA ALA A 86 1.46 -4.85 -15.83
C ALA A 86 1.47 -5.39 -17.26
N LEU A 87 1.07 -4.57 -18.25
CA LEU A 87 1.09 -4.93 -19.69
C LEU A 87 2.50 -5.26 -20.15
N ARG A 88 3.48 -4.42 -19.80
CA ARG A 88 4.88 -4.67 -20.14
C ARG A 88 5.42 -5.96 -19.53
N SER A 89 5.01 -6.30 -18.30
CA SER A 89 5.39 -7.55 -17.64
C SER A 89 4.88 -8.77 -18.39
N PHE A 90 3.62 -8.73 -18.84
CA PHE A 90 3.03 -9.77 -19.67
C PHE A 90 3.70 -9.87 -21.02
N LEU A 91 3.85 -8.76 -21.75
CA LEU A 91 4.40 -8.76 -23.09
C LEU A 91 5.87 -9.23 -23.13
N ARG A 92 6.67 -8.92 -22.11
CA ARG A 92 8.02 -9.51 -21.97
C ARG A 92 7.98 -11.02 -21.80
N TYR A 93 6.98 -11.54 -21.09
CA TYR A 93 6.78 -12.99 -20.98
C TYR A 93 6.34 -13.58 -22.31
N ALA A 94 5.35 -12.97 -22.97
CA ALA A 94 4.84 -13.42 -24.27
C ALA A 94 5.92 -13.41 -25.35
N ALA A 95 6.85 -12.44 -25.36
CA ALA A 95 7.95 -12.38 -26.32
C ALA A 95 8.87 -13.59 -26.27
N MET A 96 8.95 -14.28 -25.13
CA MET A 96 9.77 -15.50 -24.99
C MET A 96 9.09 -16.73 -25.58
N SER A 97 7.75 -16.76 -25.55
CA SER A 97 6.95 -17.89 -26.03
C SER A 97 6.50 -17.73 -27.47
N GLU A 98 6.39 -16.47 -27.96
CA GLU A 98 5.81 -16.10 -29.24
C GLU A 98 6.75 -15.21 -30.07
N PRO A 99 7.88 -15.76 -30.58
CA PRO A 99 8.88 -14.96 -31.29
C PRO A 99 8.33 -14.25 -32.55
N ALA A 100 7.30 -14.81 -33.20
CA ALA A 100 6.66 -14.23 -34.37
C ALA A 100 6.08 -12.83 -34.11
N HIS A 101 5.73 -12.52 -32.86
CA HIS A 101 5.17 -11.22 -32.44
C HIS A 101 6.21 -10.26 -31.84
N ALA A 102 7.51 -10.61 -31.86
CA ALA A 102 8.55 -9.85 -31.18
C ALA A 102 8.60 -8.37 -31.60
N ALA A 103 8.52 -8.09 -32.89
CA ALA A 103 8.56 -6.71 -33.41
C ALA A 103 7.36 -5.86 -32.96
N GLN A 104 6.17 -6.44 -32.91
CA GLN A 104 4.98 -5.80 -32.38
C GLN A 104 5.10 -5.54 -30.87
N ILE A 105 5.53 -6.55 -30.13
CA ILE A 105 5.75 -6.46 -28.67
C ILE A 105 6.74 -5.33 -28.36
N GLN A 106 7.83 -5.22 -29.10
CA GLN A 106 8.81 -4.15 -28.90
C GLN A 106 8.20 -2.76 -29.06
N ARG A 107 7.30 -2.56 -30.03
CA ARG A 107 6.60 -1.29 -30.20
C ARG A 107 5.72 -0.93 -28.98
N VAL A 108 5.03 -1.92 -28.40
CA VAL A 108 4.26 -1.68 -27.17
C VAL A 108 5.17 -1.41 -25.98
N LEU A 109 6.27 -2.15 -25.85
CA LEU A 109 7.27 -1.94 -24.78
C LEU A 109 7.93 -0.56 -24.85
N ALA A 110 7.98 0.05 -26.04
CA ALA A 110 8.51 1.40 -26.25
C ALA A 110 7.56 2.53 -25.79
N ILE A 111 6.24 2.25 -25.55
CA ILE A 111 5.30 3.27 -25.05
C ILE A 111 5.85 3.86 -23.73
N PRO A 112 6.14 5.16 -23.62
CA PRO A 112 6.77 5.73 -22.44
C PRO A 112 5.84 5.78 -21.22
N GLN A 113 6.41 5.72 -20.04
CA GLN A 113 5.71 6.15 -18.83
C GLN A 113 5.60 7.68 -18.84
N LYS A 114 4.44 8.21 -18.46
CA LYS A 114 4.28 9.64 -18.25
C LYS A 114 4.98 10.05 -16.93
N ARG A 115 5.55 11.24 -16.92
CA ARG A 115 6.08 11.83 -15.69
C ARG A 115 4.92 12.01 -14.70
N THR A 116 5.16 11.68 -13.46
CA THR A 116 4.24 11.94 -12.35
C THR A 116 4.86 13.00 -11.47
N ASP A 117 4.12 14.05 -11.18
CA ASP A 117 4.50 14.93 -10.09
C ASP A 117 4.49 14.10 -8.81
N LYS A 118 5.58 14.17 -8.07
CA LYS A 118 5.62 13.53 -6.76
C LYS A 118 4.90 14.48 -5.82
N PRO A 119 3.70 14.14 -5.32
CA PRO A 119 3.07 14.97 -4.31
C PRO A 119 4.03 15.08 -3.12
N VAL A 120 4.15 16.28 -2.57
CA VAL A 120 4.82 16.48 -1.29
C VAL A 120 4.12 15.55 -0.29
N VAL A 121 4.87 14.62 0.28
CA VAL A 121 4.30 13.69 1.26
C VAL A 121 4.12 14.46 2.55
N SER A 122 2.90 14.88 2.85
CA SER A 122 2.58 15.54 4.11
C SER A 122 2.81 14.60 5.28
N PHE A 123 3.25 15.15 6.39
CA PHE A 123 3.37 14.44 7.68
C PHE A 123 2.67 15.26 8.76
N LEU A 124 2.30 14.59 9.85
CA LEU A 124 1.72 15.24 11.02
C LEU A 124 2.82 15.65 11.99
N THR A 125 2.71 16.85 12.49
CA THR A 125 3.54 17.36 13.60
C THR A 125 3.16 16.62 14.89
N ARG A 126 3.96 16.82 15.94
CA ARG A 126 3.68 16.24 17.27
C ARG A 126 2.33 16.72 17.82
N ASP A 127 2.00 17.99 17.62
CA ASP A 127 0.73 18.57 18.10
C ASP A 127 -0.46 18.02 17.33
N GLU A 128 -0.33 17.85 16.01
CA GLU A 128 -1.36 17.23 15.17
C GLU A 128 -1.58 15.75 15.54
N ILE A 129 -0.53 14.98 15.83
CA ILE A 129 -0.64 13.60 16.32
C ILE A 129 -1.35 13.58 17.67
N THR A 130 -1.02 14.52 18.55
CA THR A 130 -1.67 14.65 19.87
C THR A 130 -3.15 14.97 19.71
N ALA A 131 -3.50 15.92 18.85
CA ALA A 131 -4.88 16.29 18.54
C ALA A 131 -5.66 15.09 17.93
N LEU A 132 -5.05 14.37 16.98
CA LEU A 132 -5.63 13.17 16.37
C LEU A 132 -5.96 12.10 17.41
N CYS A 133 -5.04 11.84 18.33
CA CYS A 133 -5.22 10.87 19.40
C CYS A 133 -6.24 11.35 20.47
N ALA A 134 -6.29 12.65 20.74
CA ALA A 134 -7.25 13.23 21.70
C ALA A 134 -8.69 13.23 21.16
N ALA A 135 -8.88 13.24 19.83
CA ALA A 135 -10.18 13.18 19.19
C ALA A 135 -10.88 11.81 19.36
N VAL A 136 -10.20 10.81 19.90
CA VAL A 136 -10.75 9.47 20.10
C VAL A 136 -11.53 9.40 21.41
N ASP A 137 -12.81 9.07 21.35
CA ASP A 137 -13.62 8.80 22.54
C ASP A 137 -13.24 7.47 23.19
N ARG A 138 -12.38 7.52 24.22
CA ARG A 138 -11.89 6.35 24.95
C ARG A 138 -12.87 5.78 25.98
N THR A 139 -14.06 6.32 26.11
CA THR A 139 -15.11 5.76 27.00
C THR A 139 -15.67 4.46 26.41
N THR A 140 -15.62 4.31 25.08
CA THR A 140 -16.12 3.15 24.35
C THR A 140 -15.01 2.13 24.08
N TRP A 141 -15.36 0.83 24.05
CA TRP A 141 -14.42 -0.23 23.64
C TRP A 141 -13.79 0.03 22.25
N VAL A 142 -14.60 0.47 21.29
CA VAL A 142 -14.13 0.80 19.93
C VAL A 142 -13.11 1.94 19.98
N GLY A 143 -13.39 2.96 20.77
CA GLY A 143 -12.46 4.08 20.92
C GLY A 143 -11.14 3.68 21.57
N ARG A 144 -11.17 2.86 22.62
CA ARG A 144 -9.91 2.37 23.26
C ARG A 144 -9.08 1.54 22.29
N ARG A 145 -9.72 0.67 21.48
CA ARG A 145 -9.05 -0.05 20.39
C ARG A 145 -8.44 0.92 19.38
N ASP A 146 -9.23 1.88 18.89
CA ASP A 146 -8.80 2.82 17.85
C ASP A 146 -7.69 3.75 18.37
N TYR A 147 -7.72 4.12 19.64
CA TYR A 147 -6.64 4.87 20.28
C TYR A 147 -5.33 4.07 20.30
N ALA A 148 -5.38 2.80 20.73
CA ALA A 148 -4.22 1.93 20.72
C ALA A 148 -3.66 1.69 19.31
N LEU A 149 -4.55 1.56 18.30
CA LEU A 149 -4.19 1.45 16.89
C LEU A 149 -3.50 2.71 16.38
N LEU A 150 -4.01 3.91 16.67
CA LEU A 150 -3.40 5.19 16.25
C LEU A 150 -2.05 5.41 16.90
N VAL A 151 -1.92 5.13 18.21
CA VAL A 151 -0.64 5.21 18.92
C VAL A 151 0.39 4.28 18.28
N MET A 152 0.02 3.02 18.00
CA MET A 152 0.88 2.07 17.30
C MET A 152 1.28 2.58 15.91
N ALA A 153 0.34 3.10 15.14
CA ALA A 153 0.59 3.58 13.78
C ALA A 153 1.54 4.78 13.76
N THR A 154 1.37 5.73 14.69
CA THR A 154 2.16 6.97 14.75
C THR A 154 3.53 6.80 15.41
N GLN A 155 3.71 5.80 16.29
CA GLN A 155 4.97 5.57 16.99
C GLN A 155 5.86 4.55 16.28
N CYS A 156 5.27 3.45 15.76
CA CYS A 156 6.05 2.36 15.17
C CYS A 156 6.20 2.48 13.65
N GLY A 157 5.41 3.32 12.99
CA GLY A 157 5.48 3.52 11.55
C GLY A 157 5.20 2.25 10.74
N LEU A 158 4.29 1.38 11.21
CA LEU A 158 3.94 0.14 10.53
C LEU A 158 3.25 0.40 9.18
N ARG A 159 3.46 -0.51 8.21
CA ARG A 159 2.62 -0.51 7.01
C ARG A 159 1.18 -0.87 7.39
N LEU A 160 0.21 -0.35 6.64
CA LEU A 160 -1.21 -0.65 6.90
C LEU A 160 -1.48 -2.17 6.95
N SER A 161 -0.89 -2.94 6.03
CA SER A 161 -1.03 -4.40 6.02
C SER A 161 -0.36 -5.09 7.22
N GLU A 162 0.74 -4.54 7.73
CA GLU A 162 1.37 -5.02 8.95
C GLU A 162 0.48 -4.71 10.17
N LEU A 163 0.00 -3.48 10.27
CA LEU A 163 -0.87 -3.02 11.36
C LEU A 163 -2.17 -3.84 11.46
N THR A 164 -2.84 -4.07 10.32
CA THR A 164 -4.07 -4.89 10.28
C THR A 164 -3.80 -6.38 10.46
N GLY A 165 -2.59 -6.83 10.17
CA GLY A 165 -2.16 -8.22 10.27
C GLY A 165 -1.73 -8.64 11.68
N LEU A 166 -1.45 -7.68 12.59
CA LEU A 166 -0.95 -7.99 13.94
C LEU A 166 -1.90 -8.90 14.72
N CYS A 167 -1.29 -9.87 15.41
CA CYS A 167 -1.92 -10.69 16.43
C CYS A 167 -1.46 -10.26 17.83
N CYS A 168 -2.16 -10.70 18.87
CA CYS A 168 -1.79 -10.39 20.25
C CYS A 168 -0.39 -10.93 20.60
N GLY A 169 -0.01 -12.09 20.08
CA GLY A 169 1.30 -12.71 20.28
C GLY A 169 2.46 -11.99 19.58
N ASP A 170 2.19 -11.02 18.68
CA ASP A 170 3.23 -10.24 18.02
C ASP A 170 3.78 -9.10 18.90
N VAL A 171 3.14 -8.83 20.03
CA VAL A 171 3.51 -7.71 20.91
C VAL A 171 4.15 -8.24 22.19
N VAL A 172 5.42 -7.88 22.39
CA VAL A 172 6.16 -8.16 23.60
C VAL A 172 6.20 -6.88 24.45
N LEU A 173 5.60 -6.90 25.64
CA LEU A 173 5.41 -5.72 26.50
C LEU A 173 6.32 -5.68 27.73
N GLN A 174 7.09 -6.75 27.94
CA GLN A 174 8.08 -6.84 29.04
C GLN A 174 9.41 -6.18 28.63
N THR A 175 10.48 -6.45 29.40
CA THR A 175 11.83 -5.97 29.11
C THR A 175 12.22 -6.24 27.65
N GLY A 176 12.70 -5.21 26.95
CA GLY A 176 12.95 -5.27 25.51
C GLY A 176 11.69 -5.15 24.66
N ALA A 177 10.69 -4.41 25.15
CA ALA A 177 9.38 -4.24 24.50
C ALA A 177 9.49 -3.91 23.00
N HIS A 178 8.83 -4.72 22.19
CA HIS A 178 8.84 -4.59 20.74
C HIS A 178 7.59 -5.20 20.10
N VAL A 179 7.34 -4.84 18.85
CA VAL A 179 6.35 -5.51 17.98
C VAL A 179 7.07 -6.27 16.88
N ARG A 180 6.71 -7.53 16.68
CA ARG A 180 7.15 -8.35 15.56
C ARG A 180 6.28 -8.07 14.35
N CYS A 181 6.92 -7.70 13.24
CA CYS A 181 6.23 -7.36 12.00
C CYS A 181 6.60 -8.34 10.90
N HIS A 182 5.58 -8.92 10.28
CA HIS A 182 5.76 -9.80 9.13
C HIS A 182 5.64 -8.97 7.85
N GLY A 183 6.78 -8.64 7.24
CA GLY A 183 6.89 -7.80 6.06
C GLY A 183 6.71 -8.57 4.75
N LYS A 184 6.80 -7.85 3.63
CA LYS A 184 6.78 -8.41 2.28
C LYS A 184 7.91 -9.44 2.11
N GLY A 185 7.59 -10.60 1.54
CA GLY A 185 8.57 -11.67 1.30
C GLY A 185 8.92 -12.50 2.54
N ARG A 186 8.06 -12.52 3.58
CA ARG A 186 8.28 -13.24 4.85
C ARG A 186 9.47 -12.74 5.66
N LYS A 187 9.92 -11.51 5.40
CA LYS A 187 10.95 -10.88 6.23
C LYS A 187 10.32 -10.42 7.53
N GLU A 188 10.86 -10.89 8.63
CA GLU A 188 10.46 -10.46 9.96
C GLU A 188 11.37 -9.33 10.43
N ARG A 189 10.79 -8.38 11.15
CA ARG A 189 11.54 -7.38 11.89
C ARG A 189 10.87 -7.09 13.22
N SER A 190 11.67 -6.72 14.18
CA SER A 190 11.21 -6.23 15.49
C SER A 190 11.36 -4.71 15.52
N THR A 191 10.24 -4.01 15.82
CA THR A 191 10.23 -2.57 16.00
C THR A 191 10.08 -2.27 17.48
N PRO A 192 11.04 -1.57 18.13
CA PRO A 192 10.96 -1.24 19.55
C PRO A 192 9.73 -0.38 19.87
N LEU A 193 9.21 -0.53 21.08
CA LEU A 193 8.09 0.23 21.60
C LEU A 193 8.57 1.25 22.64
N THR A 194 8.04 2.49 22.54
CA THR A 194 8.27 3.51 23.57
C THR A 194 7.49 3.16 24.85
N GLY A 195 7.92 3.68 26.00
CA GLY A 195 7.21 3.46 27.27
C GLY A 195 5.74 3.87 27.23
N GLN A 196 5.43 4.97 26.52
CA GLN A 196 4.04 5.39 26.30
C GLN A 196 3.24 4.34 25.50
N THR A 197 3.81 3.83 24.42
CA THR A 197 3.16 2.80 23.58
C THR A 197 2.96 1.52 24.40
N VAL A 198 3.94 1.11 25.19
CA VAL A 198 3.83 -0.05 26.10
C VAL A 198 2.67 0.12 27.08
N SER A 199 2.54 1.27 27.73
CA SER A 199 1.45 1.54 28.66
C SER A 199 0.07 1.43 27.99
N VAL A 200 -0.09 2.04 26.83
CA VAL A 200 -1.35 1.99 26.07
C VAL A 200 -1.68 0.57 25.64
N LEU A 201 -0.70 -0.15 25.10
CA LEU A 201 -0.90 -1.52 24.62
C LEU A 201 -1.14 -2.51 25.77
N THR A 202 -0.49 -2.34 26.92
CA THR A 202 -0.73 -3.16 28.11
C THR A 202 -2.19 -3.06 28.55
N THR A 203 -2.73 -1.83 28.58
CA THR A 203 -4.14 -1.60 28.91
C THR A 203 -5.06 -2.24 27.89
N TRP A 204 -4.78 -2.04 26.59
CA TRP A 204 -5.59 -2.56 25.51
C TRP A 204 -5.56 -4.10 25.45
N VAL A 205 -4.37 -4.72 25.51
CA VAL A 205 -4.23 -6.20 25.44
C VAL A 205 -4.94 -6.88 26.60
N ARG A 206 -4.86 -6.30 27.80
CA ARG A 206 -5.60 -6.80 28.97
C ARG A 206 -7.10 -6.73 28.76
N GLU A 207 -7.63 -5.62 28.26
CA GLU A 207 -9.06 -5.46 27.97
C GLU A 207 -9.53 -6.34 26.80
N ARG A 208 -8.67 -6.49 25.79
CA ARG A 208 -8.92 -7.31 24.61
C ARG A 208 -9.11 -8.78 24.96
N ASP A 209 -8.34 -9.27 25.93
CA ASP A 209 -8.34 -10.65 26.47
C ASP A 209 -8.34 -11.71 25.35
N GLY A 210 -7.42 -11.55 24.38
CA GLY A 210 -7.29 -12.42 23.21
C GLY A 210 -6.13 -13.38 23.32
N GLY A 211 -6.30 -14.55 22.68
CA GLY A 211 -5.21 -15.52 22.50
C GLY A 211 -4.10 -14.98 21.58
N PRO A 212 -2.91 -15.62 21.57
CA PRO A 212 -1.75 -15.17 20.79
C PRO A 212 -2.03 -14.98 19.30
N GLU A 213 -2.85 -15.84 18.71
CA GLU A 213 -3.20 -15.81 17.28
C GLU A 213 -4.37 -14.88 16.94
N ASP A 214 -5.03 -14.33 17.96
CA ASP A 214 -6.16 -13.43 17.76
C ASP A 214 -5.69 -12.07 17.24
N PRO A 215 -6.48 -11.39 16.39
CA PRO A 215 -6.16 -10.07 15.91
C PRO A 215 -5.94 -9.08 17.05
N LEU A 216 -4.87 -8.30 17.02
CA LEU A 216 -4.60 -7.27 18.03
C LEU A 216 -5.68 -6.17 18.02
N PHE A 217 -6.14 -5.78 16.82
CA PHE A 217 -7.16 -4.76 16.62
C PHE A 217 -8.38 -5.36 15.90
N PRO A 218 -9.26 -6.10 16.60
CA PRO A 218 -10.39 -6.76 15.96
C PRO A 218 -11.55 -5.82 15.68
N THR A 219 -12.46 -6.27 14.82
CA THR A 219 -13.85 -5.76 14.75
C THR A 219 -14.61 -6.19 16.01
N ARG A 220 -15.86 -5.72 16.17
CA ARG A 220 -16.75 -6.20 17.25
C ARG A 220 -17.06 -7.70 17.15
N SER A 221 -17.00 -8.27 15.95
CA SER A 221 -17.19 -9.71 15.72
C SER A 221 -15.90 -10.53 15.87
N GLY A 222 -14.79 -9.95 16.36
CA GLY A 222 -13.52 -10.63 16.58
C GLY A 222 -12.63 -10.77 15.33
N THR A 223 -13.11 -10.40 14.13
CA THR A 223 -12.34 -10.49 12.90
C THR A 223 -11.36 -9.32 12.72
N ARG A 224 -10.38 -9.47 11.81
CA ARG A 224 -9.39 -8.42 11.52
C ARG A 224 -10.05 -7.19 10.90
N LEU A 225 -9.57 -6.00 11.25
CA LEU A 225 -9.94 -4.77 10.54
C LEU A 225 -9.43 -4.81 9.10
N SER A 226 -10.27 -4.43 8.15
CA SER A 226 -9.82 -4.22 6.76
C SER A 226 -9.02 -2.91 6.62
N ALA A 227 -8.23 -2.80 5.55
CA ALA A 227 -7.52 -1.58 5.21
C ALA A 227 -8.46 -0.36 5.11
N ASP A 228 -9.62 -0.53 4.45
CA ASP A 228 -10.64 0.51 4.33
C ASP A 228 -11.26 0.88 5.67
N ALA A 229 -11.41 -0.10 6.57
CA ALA A 229 -11.93 0.18 7.91
C ALA A 229 -10.94 1.02 8.72
N VAL A 230 -9.63 0.81 8.58
CA VAL A 230 -8.61 1.65 9.23
C VAL A 230 -8.59 3.04 8.60
N GLN A 231 -8.63 3.16 7.26
CA GLN A 231 -8.69 4.45 6.58
C GLN A 231 -9.87 5.29 7.07
N ARG A 232 -11.08 4.73 7.06
CA ARG A 232 -12.29 5.44 7.56
C ARG A 232 -12.16 5.92 9.02
N ARG A 233 -11.41 5.20 9.86
CA ARG A 233 -11.14 5.64 11.25
C ARG A 233 -10.19 6.81 11.27
N VAL A 234 -9.13 6.74 10.51
CA VAL A 234 -8.16 7.85 10.37
C VAL A 234 -8.90 9.10 9.86
N ASP A 235 -9.73 8.99 8.82
CA ASP A 235 -10.51 10.10 8.28
C ASP A 235 -11.45 10.70 9.35
N LYS A 236 -12.17 9.83 10.06
CA LYS A 236 -13.08 10.25 11.15
C LYS A 236 -12.37 11.06 12.24
N TYR A 237 -11.22 10.56 12.70
CA TYR A 237 -10.50 11.21 13.79
C TYR A 237 -9.71 12.43 13.32
N ALA A 238 -9.24 12.46 12.08
CA ALA A 238 -8.64 13.65 11.48
C ALA A 238 -9.68 14.79 11.37
N ALA A 239 -10.87 14.51 10.87
CA ALA A 239 -11.97 15.49 10.82
C ALA A 239 -12.37 15.98 12.22
N ALA A 240 -12.44 15.11 13.21
CA ALA A 240 -12.76 15.51 14.58
C ALA A 240 -11.63 16.34 15.23
N ALA A 241 -10.37 16.06 14.90
CA ALA A 241 -9.21 16.81 15.41
C ALA A 241 -9.09 18.21 14.80
N GLU A 242 -9.68 18.47 13.62
CA GLU A 242 -9.64 19.78 12.96
C GLU A 242 -10.18 20.89 13.84
N GLY A 243 -11.22 20.60 14.65
CA GLY A 243 -11.78 21.57 15.60
C GLY A 243 -10.80 22.07 16.67
N CYS A 244 -9.79 21.25 17.01
CA CYS A 244 -8.77 21.58 18.01
C CYS A 244 -7.41 21.95 17.38
N CYS A 245 -7.17 21.53 16.13
CA CYS A 245 -5.91 21.73 15.41
C CYS A 245 -6.22 21.93 13.91
N SER A 246 -6.47 23.18 13.53
CA SER A 246 -6.93 23.53 12.15
C SER A 246 -5.94 23.13 11.06
N SER A 247 -4.64 23.05 11.37
CA SER A 247 -3.60 22.65 10.40
C SER A 247 -3.79 21.22 9.88
N ILE A 248 -4.47 20.34 10.64
CA ILE A 248 -4.78 18.96 10.22
C ILE A 248 -5.76 18.94 9.04
N GLY A 249 -6.72 19.89 8.98
CA GLY A 249 -7.73 20.00 7.93
C GLY A 249 -7.14 20.31 6.54
N SER A 250 -5.95 20.91 6.47
CA SER A 250 -5.25 21.15 5.21
C SER A 250 -4.51 19.92 4.68
N LYS A 251 -4.45 18.82 5.45
CA LYS A 251 -3.66 17.61 5.14
C LYS A 251 -4.56 16.43 4.82
N HIS A 252 -4.20 15.67 3.78
CA HIS A 252 -4.84 14.38 3.52
C HIS A 252 -4.22 13.32 4.43
N VAL A 253 -4.87 13.07 5.59
CA VAL A 253 -4.37 12.13 6.59
C VAL A 253 -4.73 10.70 6.22
N THR A 254 -3.73 9.87 6.01
CA THR A 254 -3.87 8.46 5.67
C THR A 254 -3.00 7.60 6.59
N PRO A 255 -3.17 6.28 6.66
CA PRO A 255 -2.21 5.40 7.35
C PRO A 255 -0.78 5.55 6.84
N HIS A 256 -0.60 5.92 5.57
CA HIS A 256 0.72 6.21 5.01
C HIS A 256 1.28 7.52 5.56
N THR A 257 0.45 8.55 5.71
CA THR A 257 0.81 9.81 6.37
C THR A 257 1.25 9.56 7.81
N LEU A 258 0.54 8.71 8.59
CA LEU A 258 0.92 8.36 9.96
C LEU A 258 2.30 7.68 10.01
N ARG A 259 2.55 6.75 9.09
CA ARG A 259 3.86 6.11 8.97
C ARG A 259 4.97 7.10 8.60
N HIS A 260 4.68 8.04 7.69
CA HIS A 260 5.63 9.09 7.34
C HIS A 260 5.91 10.01 8.52
N SER A 261 4.89 10.35 9.31
CA SER A 261 5.04 11.13 10.56
C SER A 261 5.96 10.43 11.57
N ALA A 262 5.84 9.10 11.72
CA ALA A 262 6.76 8.33 12.55
C ALA A 262 8.22 8.43 12.06
N ALA A 263 8.43 8.37 10.74
CA ALA A 263 9.76 8.53 10.14
C ALA A 263 10.35 9.92 10.40
N MET A 264 9.53 10.98 10.23
CA MET A 264 9.94 12.37 10.46
C MET A 264 10.22 12.63 11.94
N ALA A 265 9.43 12.05 12.85
CA ALA A 265 9.68 12.17 14.29
C ALA A 265 11.03 11.55 14.69
N LEU A 266 11.40 10.39 14.13
CA LEU A 266 12.71 9.76 14.33
C LEU A 266 13.84 10.63 13.75
N LEU A 267 13.64 11.19 12.56
CA LEU A 267 14.63 12.07 11.92
C LEU A 267 14.88 13.34 12.75
N HIS A 268 13.81 14.00 13.21
CA HIS A 268 13.90 15.19 14.08
C HIS A 268 14.53 14.88 15.44
N ALA A 269 14.42 13.64 15.91
CA ALA A 269 15.12 13.16 17.10
C ALA A 269 16.61 12.83 16.84
N GLY A 270 17.13 13.08 15.63
CA GLY A 270 18.52 12.85 15.27
C GLY A 270 18.88 11.39 14.98
N VAL A 271 17.89 10.51 14.75
CA VAL A 271 18.13 9.11 14.42
C VAL A 271 18.69 9.01 13.00
N ASP A 272 19.74 8.22 12.83
CA ASP A 272 20.36 7.99 11.51
C ASP A 272 19.38 7.39 10.48
N ILE A 273 19.46 7.85 9.23
CA ILE A 273 18.55 7.43 8.14
C ILE A 273 18.61 5.92 7.88
N ALA A 274 19.77 5.28 8.05
CA ALA A 274 19.88 3.83 7.89
C ALA A 274 19.14 3.10 9.02
N VAL A 275 19.17 3.61 10.24
CA VAL A 275 18.41 3.08 11.37
C VAL A 275 16.90 3.28 11.15
N ILE A 276 16.48 4.45 10.63
CA ILE A 276 15.08 4.71 10.27
C ILE A 276 14.62 3.73 9.18
N ALA A 277 15.46 3.47 8.17
CA ALA A 277 15.16 2.50 7.12
C ALA A 277 14.96 1.08 7.67
N LEU A 278 15.80 0.63 8.60
CA LEU A 278 15.65 -0.65 9.30
C LEU A 278 14.37 -0.69 10.13
N TRP A 279 14.11 0.36 10.90
CA TRP A 279 12.91 0.52 11.72
C TRP A 279 11.63 0.37 10.90
N LEU A 280 11.58 1.07 9.77
CA LEU A 280 10.44 1.02 8.86
C LEU A 280 10.40 -0.24 8.00
N GLY A 281 11.47 -1.02 7.90
CA GLY A 281 11.58 -2.18 7.01
C GLY A 281 11.56 -1.76 5.53
N HIS A 282 12.31 -0.74 5.16
CA HIS A 282 12.56 -0.37 3.77
C HIS A 282 13.66 -1.26 3.19
N GLU A 283 13.44 -1.81 2.01
CA GLU A 283 14.44 -2.64 1.32
C GLU A 283 15.62 -1.82 0.79
N SER A 284 15.46 -0.50 0.69
CA SER A 284 16.48 0.42 0.19
C SER A 284 16.46 1.73 0.98
N ILE A 285 17.63 2.20 1.38
CA ILE A 285 17.83 3.51 2.01
C ILE A 285 17.32 4.62 1.08
N LYS A 286 17.42 4.46 -0.26
CA LYS A 286 16.86 5.39 -1.24
C LYS A 286 15.35 5.63 -1.05
N THR A 287 14.61 4.60 -0.64
CA THR A 287 13.18 4.72 -0.35
C THR A 287 12.95 5.64 0.86
N THR A 288 13.77 5.51 1.90
CA THR A 288 13.72 6.37 3.09
C THR A 288 14.13 7.80 2.75
N GLN A 289 15.19 7.98 1.98
CA GLN A 289 15.65 9.31 1.52
C GLN A 289 14.57 10.04 0.71
N ILE A 290 13.89 9.36 -0.22
CA ILE A 290 12.81 9.96 -1.01
C ILE A 290 11.66 10.43 -0.11
N HIS A 291 11.31 9.65 0.91
CA HIS A 291 10.28 10.03 1.88
C HIS A 291 10.70 11.21 2.77
N LEU A 292 11.96 11.28 3.18
CA LEU A 292 12.45 12.31 4.09
C LEU A 292 12.77 13.64 3.38
N HIS A 293 13.34 13.61 2.17
CA HIS A 293 13.64 14.83 1.40
C HIS A 293 12.38 15.59 0.98
N ALA A 294 11.25 14.90 0.75
CA ALA A 294 9.98 15.56 0.46
C ALA A 294 9.45 16.40 1.64
N GLY A 295 9.85 16.08 2.89
CA GLY A 295 9.44 16.83 4.09
C GLY A 295 10.40 17.94 4.52
N LEU A 296 11.62 17.99 3.97
CA LEU A 296 12.62 19.03 4.31
C LEU A 296 12.54 20.26 3.42
N SER A 297 11.76 20.24 2.34
CA SER A 297 11.61 21.35 1.39
C SER A 297 10.67 22.45 1.87
N ASP A 298 10.01 22.27 3.01
CA ASP A 298 8.99 23.17 3.56
C ASP A 298 9.43 23.92 4.83
N GLN A 299 10.76 24.02 5.09
CA GLN A 299 11.32 24.88 6.15
C GLN A 299 12.08 26.06 5.60
#